data_29689d484452c28460626d98400b59e5
#
_entry.id   29689d484452c28460626d98400b59e5
#
_cell.length_a   1.000
_cell.length_b   1.000
_cell.length_c   1.000
_cell.angle_alpha   90.00
_cell.angle_beta   90.00
_cell.angle_gamma   90.00
#
_symmetry.space_group_name_H-M   'P 1'
#
loop_
_entity.id
_entity.type
_entity.pdbx_description
1 polymer ?
#
loop_
_entity_poly.entity_id
_entity_poly.type
_entity_poly.pdbx_seq_one_letter_code
_entity_poly.pdbx_strand_id
1 'polypeptide(L)'
;MQSLLLTSPRTTVSVMMAVTSGASGPSGVDHADVARRGADVASNKTKAMELLGKPTPARPPGFCTGCPERPVFTAIKLVEKEVGEIHVAADIGCHTFSTLPPFNIGNSVLGYGLGLASAAGVGPAFGDKRVVSIMGDGGLWHNGLTSGVAGAVFNQTDSVLVIMNNGYSSATGQQHIPSTGTNFRSEPTGQNIREALKGLGVKWQRTVTTYEVGNMMKTLREALSTKTKGLKVIIAESECQLAKQRRIRPLNRKKLESGERLVRTRFGVDDDVCTGDHSCIRLSGCPSLTIKPNPDPLRKDPVAHVNNGCVGCGLCGETADAATLCPSFYRADIVQNPSAWDRWLDKVRRTVIGFLQGLPAVA
;
A
#
# COMPACT_ATOMS: atom_id res chain seq x y z
N MET A 1 4.40 26.58 -13.52
CA MET A 1 5.63 26.21 -14.23
C MET A 1 5.51 24.81 -14.76
N GLN A 2 5.73 24.67 -15.98
CA GLN A 2 5.38 23.74 -17.03
C GLN A 2 5.46 22.25 -16.71
N SER A 3 4.33 21.60 -16.86
CA SER A 3 4.00 20.35 -17.57
C SER A 3 5.20 19.47 -17.98
N LEU A 4 5.47 18.44 -17.20
CA LEU A 4 6.15 17.26 -17.72
C LEU A 4 5.10 16.45 -18.49
N LEU A 5 5.17 16.56 -19.79
CA LEU A 5 4.41 15.84 -20.78
C LEU A 5 4.58 14.33 -20.56
N LEU A 6 3.46 13.67 -20.32
CA LEU A 6 3.29 12.24 -20.51
C LEU A 6 3.62 11.91 -21.97
N THR A 7 4.84 11.43 -22.20
CA THR A 7 5.23 10.91 -23.50
C THR A 7 4.35 9.71 -23.85
N SER A 8 3.75 9.77 -25.02
CA SER A 8 2.86 8.69 -25.52
C SER A 8 3.65 7.37 -25.63
N PRO A 9 2.97 6.21 -25.57
CA PRO A 9 3.61 4.89 -25.73
C PRO A 9 4.45 4.73 -27.00
N ARG A 10 4.23 5.58 -28.02
CA ARG A 10 5.01 5.59 -29.26
C ARG A 10 6.45 6.10 -29.05
N THR A 11 6.66 7.04 -28.11
CA THR A 11 7.98 7.61 -27.84
C THR A 11 8.88 6.62 -27.10
N THR A 12 8.32 5.80 -26.22
CA THR A 12 9.10 4.80 -25.46
C THR A 12 9.64 3.69 -26.36
N VAL A 13 8.88 3.25 -27.36
CA VAL A 13 9.33 2.24 -28.33
C VAL A 13 10.40 2.81 -29.27
N SER A 14 10.25 4.06 -29.68
CA SER A 14 11.24 4.73 -30.54
C SER A 14 12.56 4.99 -29.82
N VAL A 15 12.56 5.31 -28.54
CA VAL A 15 13.76 5.49 -27.72
C VAL A 15 14.48 4.18 -27.48
N MET A 16 13.78 3.08 -27.25
CA MET A 16 14.39 1.74 -27.16
C MET A 16 15.03 1.30 -28.48
N MET A 17 14.40 1.57 -29.62
CA MET A 17 15.01 1.28 -30.93
C MET A 17 16.21 2.15 -31.27
N ALA A 18 16.23 3.42 -30.84
CA ALA A 18 17.37 4.31 -31.05
C ALA A 18 18.60 3.93 -30.21
N VAL A 19 18.40 3.39 -29.02
CA VAL A 19 19.49 2.92 -28.14
C VAL A 19 20.11 1.61 -28.67
N THR A 20 19.35 0.79 -29.38
CA THR A 20 19.85 -0.49 -29.92
C THR A 20 20.57 -0.34 -31.27
N SER A 21 20.41 0.78 -31.98
CA SER A 21 21.06 0.99 -33.29
C SER A 21 22.47 1.57 -33.26
N GLY A 22 23.01 1.90 -32.08
CA GLY A 22 24.31 2.58 -31.95
C GLY A 22 25.32 1.95 -30.98
N ALA A 23 25.03 0.86 -30.32
CA ALA A 23 25.98 0.18 -29.44
C ALA A 23 26.23 -1.25 -29.93
N SER A 24 27.48 -1.61 -30.14
CA SER A 24 27.94 -2.99 -30.19
C SER A 24 27.65 -3.64 -28.82
N GLY A 25 26.43 -4.17 -28.66
CA GLY A 25 25.99 -4.88 -27.47
C GLY A 25 26.71 -6.22 -27.31
N PRO A 26 26.66 -6.83 -26.11
CA PRO A 26 27.29 -8.11 -25.87
C PRO A 26 26.81 -9.13 -26.90
N SER A 27 27.77 -9.83 -27.49
CA SER A 27 27.60 -10.90 -28.46
C SER A 27 26.61 -11.94 -27.93
N GLY A 28 25.39 -11.97 -28.47
CA GLY A 28 24.37 -12.95 -28.10
C GLY A 28 22.91 -12.54 -28.27
N VAL A 29 22.62 -11.27 -28.56
CA VAL A 29 21.22 -10.85 -28.80
C VAL A 29 20.91 -10.97 -30.29
N ASP A 30 20.06 -11.93 -30.66
CA ASP A 30 19.51 -12.04 -32.00
C ASP A 30 18.53 -10.88 -32.27
N HIS A 31 19.02 -9.90 -33.02
CA HIS A 31 18.21 -8.72 -33.39
C HIS A 31 16.98 -9.10 -34.23
N ALA A 32 17.07 -10.20 -35.01
CA ALA A 32 15.94 -10.70 -35.79
C ALA A 32 14.84 -11.26 -34.86
N ASP A 33 15.23 -11.95 -33.77
CA ASP A 33 14.28 -12.43 -32.76
C ASP A 33 13.59 -11.30 -31.99
N VAL A 34 14.32 -10.25 -31.65
CA VAL A 34 13.76 -9.06 -31.00
C VAL A 34 12.76 -8.34 -31.93
N ALA A 35 13.11 -8.19 -33.22
CA ALA A 35 12.21 -7.57 -34.19
C ALA A 35 10.94 -8.43 -34.40
N ARG A 36 11.07 -9.75 -34.50
CA ARG A 36 9.95 -10.68 -34.62
C ARG A 36 9.02 -10.57 -33.42
N ARG A 37 9.54 -10.63 -32.20
CA ARG A 37 8.74 -10.48 -30.94
C ARG A 37 8.06 -9.14 -30.88
N GLY A 38 8.70 -8.08 -31.35
CA GLY A 38 8.09 -6.76 -31.46
C GLY A 38 6.91 -6.73 -32.41
N ALA A 39 7.03 -7.40 -33.56
CA ALA A 39 5.93 -7.54 -34.53
C ALA A 39 4.77 -8.38 -33.98
N ASP A 40 5.08 -9.47 -33.26
CA ASP A 40 4.05 -10.31 -32.60
C ASP A 40 3.27 -9.53 -31.54
N VAL A 41 3.94 -8.71 -30.73
CA VAL A 41 3.27 -7.86 -29.73
C VAL A 41 2.37 -6.83 -30.42
N ALA A 42 2.81 -6.22 -31.51
CA ALA A 42 2.01 -5.26 -32.28
C ALA A 42 0.78 -5.94 -32.89
N SER A 43 0.95 -7.11 -33.49
CA SER A 43 -0.15 -7.91 -34.07
C SER A 43 -1.17 -8.31 -33.01
N ASN A 44 -0.72 -8.81 -31.86
CA ASN A 44 -1.60 -9.19 -30.75
C ASN A 44 -2.37 -7.99 -30.19
N LYS A 45 -1.73 -6.83 -30.12
CA LYS A 45 -2.40 -5.57 -29.71
C LYS A 45 -3.51 -5.17 -30.70
N THR A 46 -3.24 -5.27 -32.00
CA THR A 46 -4.24 -4.97 -33.04
C THR A 46 -5.44 -5.91 -32.93
N LYS A 47 -5.20 -7.23 -32.85
CA LYS A 47 -6.25 -8.23 -32.67
C LYS A 47 -7.08 -8.00 -31.40
N ALA A 48 -6.42 -7.65 -30.28
CA ALA A 48 -7.11 -7.34 -29.05
C ALA A 48 -8.01 -6.09 -29.19
N MET A 49 -7.54 -5.06 -29.89
CA MET A 49 -8.35 -3.86 -30.14
C MET A 49 -9.55 -4.14 -31.05
N GLU A 50 -9.38 -4.98 -32.06
CA GLU A 50 -10.47 -5.42 -32.95
C GLU A 50 -11.55 -6.19 -32.17
N LEU A 51 -11.13 -7.14 -31.31
CA LEU A 51 -12.04 -7.92 -30.47
C LEU A 51 -12.77 -7.10 -29.40
N LEU A 52 -12.11 -6.12 -28.82
CA LEU A 52 -12.68 -5.29 -27.75
C LEU A 52 -13.51 -4.12 -28.28
N GLY A 53 -13.36 -3.76 -29.56
CA GLY A 53 -14.07 -2.65 -30.20
C GLY A 53 -13.70 -1.25 -29.68
N LYS A 54 -12.93 -1.18 -28.59
CA LYS A 54 -12.43 0.08 -27.99
C LYS A 54 -11.16 -0.19 -27.19
N PRO A 55 -10.28 0.81 -27.03
CA PRO A 55 -9.10 0.67 -26.20
C PRO A 55 -9.47 0.34 -24.75
N THR A 56 -8.78 -0.63 -24.16
CA THR A 56 -8.90 -0.89 -22.72
C THR A 56 -8.49 0.38 -21.96
N PRO A 57 -9.31 0.88 -21.01
CA PRO A 57 -8.95 2.03 -20.21
C PRO A 57 -7.60 1.82 -19.51
N ALA A 58 -6.75 2.83 -19.55
CA ALA A 58 -5.48 2.80 -18.82
C ALA A 58 -5.77 2.66 -17.32
N ARG A 59 -5.07 1.74 -16.67
CA ARG A 59 -5.08 1.66 -15.21
C ARG A 59 -3.95 2.54 -14.68
N PRO A 60 -4.25 3.61 -13.94
CA PRO A 60 -3.21 4.35 -13.27
C PRO A 60 -2.49 3.43 -12.27
N PRO A 61 -1.16 3.55 -12.13
CA PRO A 61 -0.42 2.82 -11.11
C PRO A 61 -0.91 3.22 -9.72
N GLY A 62 -0.88 2.30 -8.77
CA GLY A 62 -1.36 2.57 -7.42
C GLY A 62 -1.15 1.40 -6.49
N PHE A 63 -1.47 1.63 -5.22
CA PHE A 63 -1.36 0.62 -4.19
C PHE A 63 -2.35 -0.54 -4.38
N CYS A 64 -1.94 -1.74 -3.98
CA CYS A 64 -2.83 -2.90 -3.94
C CYS A 64 -3.98 -2.71 -2.94
N THR A 65 -5.09 -3.42 -3.17
CA THR A 65 -6.15 -3.55 -2.17
C THR A 65 -5.56 -4.17 -0.90
N GLY A 66 -5.77 -3.52 0.24
CA GLY A 66 -5.21 -3.96 1.52
C GLY A 66 -3.71 -3.72 1.69
N CYS A 67 -3.05 -2.94 0.83
CA CYS A 67 -1.62 -2.64 0.97
C CYS A 67 -1.30 -2.03 2.34
N PRO A 68 -0.30 -2.60 3.07
CA PRO A 68 0.05 -2.14 4.41
C PRO A 68 0.77 -0.77 4.43
N GLU A 69 1.22 -0.28 3.30
CA GLU A 69 1.91 1.01 3.24
C GLU A 69 0.94 2.20 3.26
N ARG A 70 -0.30 2.01 2.77
CA ARG A 70 -1.30 3.09 2.71
C ARG A 70 -1.64 3.72 4.07
N PRO A 71 -1.82 2.95 5.17
CA PRO A 71 -2.11 3.52 6.49
C PRO A 71 -1.03 4.49 6.97
N VAL A 72 0.23 4.25 6.62
CA VAL A 72 1.34 5.14 6.97
C VAL A 72 1.16 6.51 6.30
N PHE A 73 0.78 6.53 5.03
CA PHE A 73 0.51 7.78 4.32
C PHE A 73 -0.76 8.48 4.82
N THR A 74 -1.78 7.71 5.21
CA THR A 74 -2.95 8.25 5.93
C THR A 74 -2.51 8.98 7.20
N ALA A 75 -1.68 8.34 8.02
CA ALA A 75 -1.18 8.93 9.26
C ALA A 75 -0.35 10.20 9.00
N ILE A 76 0.52 10.21 7.99
CA ILE A 76 1.29 11.39 7.60
C ILE A 76 0.34 12.53 7.22
N LYS A 77 -0.65 12.28 6.35
CA LYS A 77 -1.64 13.29 5.94
C LYS A 77 -2.42 13.87 7.11
N LEU A 78 -2.79 13.05 8.08
CA LEU A 78 -3.52 13.53 9.26
C LEU A 78 -2.61 14.34 10.18
N VAL A 79 -1.35 13.92 10.38
CA VAL A 79 -0.39 14.67 11.19
C VAL A 79 0.02 15.97 10.51
N GLU A 80 0.15 16.03 9.19
CA GLU A 80 0.40 17.28 8.44
C GLU A 80 -0.64 18.35 8.71
N LYS A 81 -1.91 17.98 8.91
CA LYS A 81 -2.96 18.94 9.27
C LYS A 81 -2.73 19.62 10.62
N GLU A 82 -1.98 18.98 11.51
CA GLU A 82 -1.74 19.45 12.88
C GLU A 82 -0.42 20.23 12.98
N VAL A 83 0.65 19.74 12.34
CA VAL A 83 2.01 20.29 12.47
C VAL A 83 2.45 21.14 11.28
N GLY A 84 1.61 21.22 10.25
CA GLY A 84 1.96 21.83 8.97
C GLY A 84 2.69 20.89 8.04
N GLU A 85 3.12 21.41 6.88
CA GLU A 85 3.76 20.62 5.83
C GLU A 85 5.01 19.89 6.32
N ILE A 86 5.08 18.59 5.99
CA ILE A 86 6.20 17.69 6.29
C ILE A 86 6.93 17.38 4.98
N HIS A 87 8.21 17.72 4.89
CA HIS A 87 9.01 17.29 3.74
C HIS A 87 9.29 15.78 3.84
N VAL A 88 8.86 15.04 2.82
CA VAL A 88 9.06 13.59 2.71
C VAL A 88 10.05 13.27 1.61
N ALA A 89 11.18 12.68 1.98
CA ALA A 89 12.19 12.14 1.08
C ALA A 89 12.04 10.61 1.00
N ALA A 90 11.62 10.09 -0.14
CA ALA A 90 11.38 8.68 -0.37
C ALA A 90 12.48 8.02 -1.22
N ASP A 91 12.64 6.73 -1.09
CA ASP A 91 13.38 5.91 -2.04
C ASP A 91 12.43 5.28 -3.09
N ILE A 92 12.93 4.35 -3.90
CA ILE A 92 12.15 3.66 -4.92
C ILE A 92 11.53 2.38 -4.36
N GLY A 93 10.20 2.27 -4.45
CA GLY A 93 9.46 1.09 -3.98
C GLY A 93 7.96 1.23 -4.21
N CYS A 94 7.14 0.35 -3.60
CA CYS A 94 5.68 0.49 -3.66
C CYS A 94 5.21 1.84 -3.08
N HIS A 95 5.89 2.32 -2.05
CA HIS A 95 5.62 3.62 -1.42
C HIS A 95 5.79 4.80 -2.37
N THR A 96 6.50 4.67 -3.50
CA THR A 96 6.56 5.71 -4.55
C THR A 96 5.17 6.05 -5.10
N PHE A 97 4.20 5.14 -5.05
CA PHE A 97 2.82 5.45 -5.44
C PHE A 97 2.14 6.49 -4.54
N SER A 98 2.72 6.82 -3.40
CA SER A 98 2.23 7.92 -2.55
C SER A 98 2.39 9.30 -3.20
N THR A 99 3.27 9.44 -4.19
CA THR A 99 3.41 10.68 -4.96
C THR A 99 2.20 10.98 -5.84
N LEU A 100 1.35 9.97 -6.06
CA LEU A 100 0.11 10.07 -6.82
C LEU A 100 -1.09 10.32 -5.90
N PRO A 101 -2.21 10.84 -6.45
CA PRO A 101 -3.45 10.93 -5.70
C PRO A 101 -3.87 9.58 -5.09
N PRO A 102 -4.50 9.57 -3.93
CA PRO A 102 -4.96 10.73 -3.15
C PRO A 102 -3.92 11.28 -2.17
N PHE A 103 -2.74 10.65 -2.06
CA PHE A 103 -1.78 11.03 -1.03
C PHE A 103 -0.97 12.28 -1.40
N ASN A 104 -0.41 12.33 -2.61
CA ASN A 104 0.48 13.40 -3.07
C ASN A 104 1.62 13.67 -2.04
N ILE A 105 2.22 12.60 -1.53
CA ILE A 105 3.34 12.61 -0.58
C ILE A 105 4.60 12.10 -1.27
N GLY A 106 5.73 12.76 -1.02
CA GLY A 106 7.02 12.45 -1.64
C GLY A 106 7.54 13.66 -2.40
N ASN A 107 8.12 14.61 -1.66
CA ASN A 107 8.66 15.85 -2.21
C ASN A 107 9.95 15.61 -2.99
N SER A 108 10.73 14.59 -2.58
CA SER A 108 11.86 14.07 -3.32
C SER A 108 11.85 12.55 -3.35
N VAL A 109 12.15 11.96 -4.52
CA VAL A 109 12.25 10.51 -4.71
C VAL A 109 13.57 10.22 -5.42
N LEU A 110 14.51 9.62 -4.73
CA LEU A 110 15.82 9.24 -5.25
C LEU A 110 16.02 7.72 -5.11
N GLY A 111 17.02 7.20 -5.77
CA GLY A 111 17.35 5.80 -5.98
C GLY A 111 17.06 4.83 -4.83
N TYR A 112 17.03 3.55 -5.14
CA TYR A 112 16.67 2.46 -4.23
C TYR A 112 17.57 2.43 -2.99
N GLY A 113 16.99 2.64 -1.79
CA GLY A 113 17.70 2.77 -0.52
C GLY A 113 18.32 4.15 -0.24
N LEU A 114 18.09 5.17 -1.09
CA LEU A 114 18.72 6.49 -0.96
C LEU A 114 17.84 7.56 -0.29
N GLY A 115 16.60 7.24 0.08
CA GLY A 115 15.68 8.21 0.67
C GLY A 115 16.23 8.93 1.90
N LEU A 116 16.88 8.19 2.82
CA LEU A 116 17.45 8.80 4.03
C LEU A 116 18.70 9.65 3.73
N ALA A 117 19.54 9.24 2.78
CA ALA A 117 20.67 10.05 2.35
C ALA A 117 20.18 11.35 1.70
N SER A 118 19.11 11.29 0.90
CA SER A 118 18.43 12.45 0.34
C SER A 118 17.88 13.38 1.44
N ALA A 119 17.22 12.81 2.47
CA ALA A 119 16.71 13.58 3.60
C ALA A 119 17.84 14.33 4.35
N ALA A 120 19.01 13.73 4.49
CA ALA A 120 20.18 14.37 5.09
C ALA A 120 20.68 15.56 4.27
N GLY A 121 20.64 15.45 2.93
CA GLY A 121 21.05 16.51 2.01
C GLY A 121 20.11 17.73 2.01
N VAL A 122 18.81 17.50 2.13
CA VAL A 122 17.81 18.59 2.11
C VAL A 122 17.52 19.15 3.50
N GLY A 123 17.79 18.38 4.57
CA GLY A 123 17.48 18.74 5.97
C GLY A 123 17.88 20.15 6.36
N PRO A 124 19.12 20.61 6.06
CA PRO A 124 19.58 21.96 6.42
C PRO A 124 18.70 23.09 5.88
N ALA A 125 18.00 22.88 4.75
CA ALA A 125 17.09 23.87 4.17
C ALA A 125 15.80 24.07 4.96
N PHE A 126 15.46 23.14 5.86
CA PHE A 126 14.23 23.17 6.65
C PHE A 126 14.43 23.68 8.10
N GLY A 127 15.65 24.12 8.44
CA GLY A 127 15.97 24.64 9.78
C GLY A 127 15.71 23.62 10.87
N ASP A 128 14.87 23.97 11.85
CA ASP A 128 14.56 23.09 12.99
C ASP A 128 13.48 22.03 12.66
N LYS A 129 12.86 22.04 11.48
CA LYS A 129 11.88 21.04 11.09
C LYS A 129 12.56 19.74 10.66
N ARG A 130 12.11 18.63 11.21
CA ARG A 130 12.62 17.31 10.83
C ARG A 130 12.07 16.87 9.48
N VAL A 131 12.97 16.45 8.60
CA VAL A 131 12.60 15.78 7.35
C VAL A 131 12.23 14.32 7.67
N VAL A 132 11.16 13.84 7.07
CA VAL A 132 10.76 12.44 7.14
C VAL A 132 11.28 11.72 5.90
N SER A 133 12.00 10.62 6.11
CA SER A 133 12.37 9.70 5.02
C SER A 133 11.48 8.47 5.05
N ILE A 134 11.10 7.98 3.88
CA ILE A 134 10.35 6.73 3.74
C ILE A 134 11.18 5.77 2.90
N MET A 135 11.32 4.53 3.38
CA MET A 135 12.13 3.51 2.75
C MET A 135 11.49 2.13 2.93
N GLY A 136 11.47 1.33 1.87
CA GLY A 136 11.11 -0.08 1.98
C GLY A 136 12.21 -0.89 2.68
N ASP A 137 11.83 -2.02 3.31
CA ASP A 137 12.77 -2.96 3.90
C ASP A 137 13.74 -3.53 2.85
N GLY A 138 13.29 -3.73 1.62
CA GLY A 138 14.16 -4.09 0.50
C GLY A 138 15.24 -3.03 0.21
N GLY A 139 14.86 -1.75 0.14
CA GLY A 139 15.78 -0.63 -0.04
C GLY A 139 16.76 -0.50 1.14
N LEU A 140 16.27 -0.72 2.36
CA LEU A 140 17.11 -0.72 3.56
C LEU A 140 18.25 -1.75 3.45
N TRP A 141 17.92 -3.02 3.17
CA TRP A 141 18.92 -4.08 3.08
C TRP A 141 19.85 -3.96 1.87
N HIS A 142 19.34 -3.41 0.76
CA HIS A 142 20.13 -3.25 -0.44
C HIS A 142 21.24 -2.20 -0.28
N ASN A 143 20.91 -1.03 0.23
CA ASN A 143 21.82 0.12 0.29
C ASN A 143 21.55 1.04 1.51
N GLY A 144 20.31 1.17 1.95
CA GLY A 144 19.87 2.15 2.93
C GLY A 144 20.53 2.00 4.30
N LEU A 145 20.92 0.78 4.67
CA LEU A 145 21.57 0.53 5.97
C LEU A 145 22.95 1.18 6.03
N THR A 146 23.74 1.09 4.96
CA THR A 146 25.11 1.60 4.90
C THR A 146 25.16 3.06 4.47
N SER A 147 24.58 3.41 3.33
CA SER A 147 24.62 4.79 2.81
C SER A 147 23.68 5.75 3.53
N GLY A 148 22.54 5.26 4.02
CA GLY A 148 21.54 6.06 4.71
C GLY A 148 21.74 6.07 6.22
N VAL A 149 21.52 4.93 6.88
CA VAL A 149 21.49 4.86 8.37
C VAL A 149 22.86 5.13 8.97
N ALA A 150 23.91 4.44 8.51
CA ALA A 150 25.26 4.67 9.02
C ALA A 150 25.71 6.11 8.80
N GLY A 151 25.42 6.69 7.62
CA GLY A 151 25.70 8.10 7.32
C GLY A 151 24.93 9.07 8.21
N ALA A 152 23.64 8.81 8.46
CA ALA A 152 22.82 9.65 9.34
C ALA A 152 23.28 9.60 10.80
N VAL A 153 23.69 8.43 11.30
CA VAL A 153 24.23 8.27 12.65
C VAL A 153 25.60 8.97 12.76
N PHE A 154 26.47 8.77 11.77
CA PHE A 154 27.78 9.40 11.73
C PHE A 154 27.69 10.94 11.73
N ASN A 155 26.82 11.50 10.89
CA ASN A 155 26.61 12.94 10.78
C ASN A 155 25.64 13.51 11.83
N GLN A 156 25.13 12.67 12.74
CA GLN A 156 24.14 13.07 13.76
C GLN A 156 22.92 13.79 13.18
N THR A 157 22.47 13.37 11.98
CA THR A 157 21.34 13.98 11.27
C THR A 157 20.05 13.83 12.09
N ASP A 158 19.40 14.96 12.41
CA ASP A 158 18.17 14.99 13.21
C ASP A 158 16.92 14.84 12.30
N SER A 159 16.64 13.62 11.87
CA SER A 159 15.58 13.26 10.93
C SER A 159 14.75 12.06 11.42
N VAL A 160 13.67 11.77 10.74
CA VAL A 160 12.80 10.62 10.99
C VAL A 160 12.87 9.68 9.78
N LEU A 161 13.17 8.41 10.00
CA LEU A 161 13.08 7.35 9.00
C LEU A 161 11.90 6.46 9.31
N VAL A 162 10.99 6.28 8.34
CA VAL A 162 9.92 5.28 8.38
C VAL A 162 10.30 4.13 7.46
N ILE A 163 10.53 2.95 8.03
CA ILE A 163 10.83 1.73 7.29
C ILE A 163 9.54 0.95 7.08
N MET A 164 9.16 0.75 5.82
CA MET A 164 8.02 -0.09 5.43
C MET A 164 8.45 -1.55 5.46
N ASN A 165 8.36 -2.20 6.63
CA ASN A 165 8.74 -3.59 6.82
C ASN A 165 7.60 -4.52 6.42
N ASN A 166 7.55 -4.85 5.13
CA ASN A 166 6.52 -5.73 4.58
C ASN A 166 7.03 -7.15 4.26
N GLY A 167 8.31 -7.43 4.51
CA GLY A 167 8.96 -8.73 4.39
C GLY A 167 9.47 -9.08 2.99
N TYR A 168 9.34 -8.18 2.00
CA TYR A 168 9.71 -8.45 0.62
C TYR A 168 10.15 -7.19 -0.12
N SER A 169 11.03 -7.34 -1.12
CA SER A 169 11.15 -6.34 -2.19
C SER A 169 9.94 -6.49 -3.12
N SER A 170 8.86 -5.76 -2.75
CA SER A 170 7.50 -6.05 -3.26
C SER A 170 7.24 -5.44 -4.63
N ALA A 171 7.76 -4.25 -4.93
CA ALA A 171 7.45 -3.48 -6.13
C ALA A 171 7.82 -4.21 -7.43
N THR A 172 8.86 -5.01 -7.39
CA THR A 172 9.42 -5.75 -8.54
C THR A 172 9.02 -7.22 -8.59
N GLY A 173 8.05 -7.63 -7.80
CA GLY A 173 7.47 -8.97 -7.89
C GLY A 173 7.64 -9.85 -6.66
N GLN A 174 7.87 -9.27 -5.50
CA GLN A 174 7.93 -10.01 -4.23
C GLN A 174 9.21 -10.86 -4.10
N GLN A 175 10.38 -10.24 -4.28
CA GLN A 175 11.64 -10.93 -4.04
C GLN A 175 11.92 -11.09 -2.54
N HIS A 176 12.60 -12.21 -2.20
CA HIS A 176 13.11 -12.45 -0.86
C HIS A 176 14.24 -11.48 -0.53
N ILE A 177 14.25 -11.02 0.72
CA ILE A 177 15.24 -10.11 1.29
C ILE A 177 15.63 -10.62 2.68
N PRO A 178 16.68 -10.11 3.33
CA PRO A 178 17.11 -10.60 4.64
C PRO A 178 16.00 -10.64 5.71
N SER A 179 15.02 -9.74 5.68
CA SER A 179 13.87 -9.72 6.61
C SER A 179 12.71 -10.65 6.21
N THR A 180 12.77 -11.37 5.08
CA THR A 180 11.68 -12.29 4.67
C THR A 180 11.53 -13.49 5.62
N GLY A 181 12.57 -13.85 6.37
CA GLY A 181 12.59 -15.01 7.25
C GLY A 181 12.95 -16.33 6.57
N THR A 182 13.06 -16.35 5.24
CA THR A 182 13.55 -17.49 4.45
C THR A 182 14.41 -17.03 3.28
N ASN A 183 15.46 -17.78 2.96
CA ASN A 183 16.27 -17.52 1.77
C ASN A 183 15.62 -18.09 0.49
N PHE A 184 16.29 -17.94 -0.65
CA PHE A 184 15.80 -18.44 -1.94
C PHE A 184 15.73 -19.99 -2.04
N ARG A 185 16.37 -20.72 -1.12
CA ARG A 185 16.28 -22.18 -0.98
C ARG A 185 15.18 -22.61 -0.03
N SER A 186 14.37 -21.66 0.46
CA SER A 186 13.34 -21.89 1.49
C SER A 186 13.89 -22.32 2.86
N GLU A 187 15.18 -22.11 3.12
CA GLU A 187 15.79 -22.35 4.41
C GLU A 187 15.46 -21.17 5.36
N PRO A 188 15.15 -21.43 6.64
CA PRO A 188 14.91 -20.38 7.61
C PRO A 188 16.15 -19.48 7.76
N THR A 189 15.96 -18.18 7.61
CA THR A 189 16.97 -17.17 7.89
C THR A 189 16.26 -16.01 8.63
N GLY A 190 16.98 -15.34 9.52
CA GLY A 190 16.36 -14.29 10.30
C GLY A 190 17.34 -13.15 10.52
N GLN A 191 17.31 -12.13 9.68
CA GLN A 191 17.97 -10.87 10.01
C GLN A 191 16.93 -9.88 10.51
N ASN A 192 17.21 -9.33 11.68
CA ASN A 192 16.31 -8.43 12.37
C ASN A 192 16.72 -6.97 12.11
N ILE A 193 15.82 -6.22 11.50
CA ILE A 193 16.04 -4.79 11.22
C ILE A 193 16.36 -4.01 12.48
N ARG A 194 15.64 -4.27 13.58
CA ARG A 194 15.80 -3.56 14.83
C ARG A 194 17.20 -3.75 15.43
N GLU A 195 17.71 -4.98 15.40
CA GLU A 195 19.04 -5.29 15.88
C GLU A 195 20.14 -4.69 14.98
N ALA A 196 19.95 -4.72 13.67
CA ALA A 196 20.86 -4.08 12.72
C ALA A 196 20.95 -2.56 12.96
N LEU A 197 19.82 -1.90 13.16
CA LEU A 197 19.76 -0.47 13.49
C LEU A 197 20.43 -0.16 14.83
N LYS A 198 20.20 -1.00 15.84
CA LYS A 198 20.84 -0.88 17.15
C LYS A 198 22.35 -1.03 17.06
N GLY A 199 22.82 -2.00 16.27
CA GLY A 199 24.25 -2.22 15.99
C GLY A 199 24.93 -1.01 15.34
N LEU A 200 24.20 -0.24 14.53
CA LEU A 200 24.68 1.02 13.93
C LEU A 200 24.56 2.24 14.88
N GLY A 201 24.02 2.08 16.09
CA GLY A 201 23.93 3.15 17.07
C GLY A 201 22.63 3.98 17.01
N VAL A 202 21.60 3.53 16.34
CA VAL A 202 20.29 4.18 16.36
C VAL A 202 19.66 4.05 17.74
N LYS A 203 19.50 5.17 18.45
CA LYS A 203 19.03 5.21 19.85
C LYS A 203 17.50 5.21 19.97
N TRP A 204 16.81 5.90 19.07
CA TRP A 204 15.36 6.01 19.10
C TRP A 204 14.75 5.13 18.03
N GLN A 205 14.05 4.08 18.46
CA GLN A 205 13.38 3.13 17.58
C GLN A 205 11.99 2.81 18.12
N ARG A 206 10.97 2.76 17.25
CA ARG A 206 9.62 2.30 17.56
C ARG A 206 9.15 1.34 16.47
N THR A 207 8.46 0.30 16.86
CA THR A 207 7.79 -0.63 15.95
C THR A 207 6.28 -0.43 16.05
N VAL A 208 5.59 -0.31 14.92
CA VAL A 208 4.15 -0.04 14.85
C VAL A 208 3.53 -0.94 13.78
N THR A 209 2.39 -1.56 14.12
CA THR A 209 1.54 -2.25 13.13
C THR A 209 0.89 -1.22 12.22
N THR A 210 1.05 -1.37 10.90
CA THR A 210 0.65 -0.32 9.94
C THR A 210 -0.84 -0.04 9.92
N TYR A 211 -1.69 -1.05 10.15
CA TYR A 211 -3.15 -0.88 10.11
C TYR A 211 -3.74 -0.12 11.31
N GLU A 212 -2.95 0.14 12.34
CA GLU A 212 -3.33 0.94 13.50
C GLU A 212 -3.00 2.43 13.22
N VAL A 213 -3.86 3.11 12.46
CA VAL A 213 -3.63 4.50 12.01
C VAL A 213 -3.41 5.45 13.17
N GLY A 214 -4.23 5.36 14.23
CA GLY A 214 -4.10 6.20 15.42
C GLY A 214 -2.75 6.03 16.15
N ASN A 215 -2.27 4.79 16.27
CA ASN A 215 -0.98 4.49 16.89
C ASN A 215 0.19 4.98 16.01
N MET A 216 0.09 4.86 14.69
CA MET A 216 1.05 5.42 13.75
C MET A 216 1.13 6.93 13.85
N MET A 217 -0.01 7.64 13.92
CA MET A 217 -0.08 9.09 14.13
C MET A 217 0.60 9.51 15.43
N LYS A 218 0.29 8.82 16.54
CA LYS A 218 0.92 9.06 17.84
C LYS A 218 2.42 8.91 17.76
N THR A 219 2.91 7.83 17.16
CA THR A 219 4.34 7.53 17.03
C THR A 219 5.05 8.54 16.13
N LEU A 220 4.41 8.98 15.05
CA LEU A 220 4.95 10.00 14.15
C LEU A 220 5.04 11.37 14.86
N ARG A 221 4.01 11.77 15.63
CA ARG A 221 4.06 12.98 16.46
C ARG A 221 5.21 12.92 17.49
N GLU A 222 5.38 11.78 18.16
CA GLU A 222 6.49 11.56 19.09
C GLU A 222 7.84 11.72 18.38
N ALA A 223 8.02 11.10 17.20
CA ALA A 223 9.24 11.20 16.42
C ALA A 223 9.56 12.63 15.96
N LEU A 224 8.54 13.39 15.59
CA LEU A 224 8.68 14.78 15.13
C LEU A 224 8.97 15.76 16.28
N SER A 225 8.44 15.51 17.50
CA SER A 225 8.50 16.45 18.63
C SER A 225 9.52 16.09 19.71
N THR A 226 10.05 14.86 19.74
CA THR A 226 11.00 14.44 20.79
C THR A 226 12.25 15.32 20.86
N LYS A 227 12.72 15.57 22.08
CA LYS A 227 13.99 16.30 22.33
C LYS A 227 15.23 15.46 22.04
N THR A 228 15.08 14.16 21.84
CA THR A 228 16.21 13.27 21.48
C THR A 228 16.78 13.70 20.13
N LYS A 229 18.05 14.04 20.08
CA LYS A 229 18.76 14.40 18.85
C LYS A 229 19.20 13.15 18.07
N GLY A 230 19.49 13.32 16.79
CA GLY A 230 19.94 12.26 15.88
C GLY A 230 18.77 11.54 15.20
N LEU A 231 19.06 10.44 14.51
CA LEU A 231 18.08 9.69 13.72
C LEU A 231 17.02 9.01 14.61
N LYS A 232 15.74 9.19 14.27
CA LYS A 232 14.60 8.44 14.81
C LYS A 232 14.13 7.45 13.76
N VAL A 233 13.88 6.22 14.15
CA VAL A 233 13.40 5.18 13.22
C VAL A 233 12.06 4.61 13.69
N ILE A 234 11.09 4.65 12.81
CA ILE A 234 9.80 3.97 12.96
C ILE A 234 9.80 2.76 12.02
N ILE A 235 9.65 1.57 12.58
CA ILE A 235 9.53 0.34 11.82
C ILE A 235 8.04 0.04 11.69
N ALA A 236 7.49 0.26 10.51
CA ALA A 236 6.09 0.06 10.18
C ALA A 236 5.90 -1.36 9.65
N GLU A 237 5.40 -2.26 10.49
CA GLU A 237 5.35 -3.69 10.21
C GLU A 237 3.96 -4.16 9.78
N SER A 238 3.88 -4.83 8.64
CA SER A 238 2.76 -5.69 8.23
C SER A 238 3.10 -6.42 6.94
N GLU A 239 2.69 -7.67 6.83
CA GLU A 239 2.96 -8.52 5.66
C GLU A 239 2.47 -7.88 4.35
N CYS A 240 3.29 -7.94 3.31
CA CYS A 240 2.90 -7.53 1.95
C CYS A 240 1.60 -8.22 1.53
N GLN A 241 0.57 -7.43 1.20
CA GLN A 241 -0.74 -7.98 0.87
C GLN A 241 -0.74 -8.82 -0.42
N LEU A 242 0.12 -8.50 -1.37
CA LEU A 242 0.28 -9.32 -2.57
C LEU A 242 0.83 -10.70 -2.21
N ALA A 243 1.87 -10.77 -1.36
CA ALA A 243 2.43 -12.01 -0.85
C ALA A 243 1.37 -12.83 -0.11
N LYS A 244 0.66 -12.20 0.81
CA LYS A 244 -0.43 -12.81 1.58
C LYS A 244 -1.52 -13.38 0.66
N GLN A 245 -1.98 -12.62 -0.32
CA GLN A 245 -3.03 -13.09 -1.23
C GLN A 245 -2.55 -14.23 -2.15
N ARG A 246 -1.30 -14.20 -2.63
CA ARG A 246 -0.73 -15.30 -3.41
C ARG A 246 -0.67 -16.59 -2.60
N ARG A 247 -0.40 -16.52 -1.31
CA ARG A 247 -0.36 -17.67 -0.40
C ARG A 247 -1.76 -18.16 -0.02
N ILE A 248 -2.68 -17.26 0.29
CA ILE A 248 -4.00 -17.61 0.86
C ILE A 248 -5.03 -18.02 -0.21
N ARG A 249 -5.04 -17.36 -1.38
CA ARG A 249 -6.07 -17.62 -2.41
C ARG A 249 -6.12 -19.07 -2.89
N PRO A 250 -4.99 -19.73 -3.21
CA PRO A 250 -5.01 -21.15 -3.61
C PRO A 250 -5.53 -22.05 -2.48
N LEU A 251 -5.13 -21.79 -1.23
CA LEU A 251 -5.58 -22.56 -0.06
C LEU A 251 -7.10 -22.41 0.15
N ASN A 252 -7.60 -21.18 0.06
CA ASN A 252 -9.04 -20.92 0.19
C ASN A 252 -9.83 -21.55 -0.95
N ARG A 253 -9.29 -21.53 -2.17
CA ARG A 253 -9.91 -22.20 -3.31
C ARG A 253 -10.01 -23.70 -3.08
N LYS A 254 -8.93 -24.34 -2.67
CA LYS A 254 -8.92 -25.78 -2.33
C LYS A 254 -9.95 -26.13 -1.25
N LYS A 255 -10.03 -25.32 -0.19
CA LYS A 255 -11.05 -25.50 0.87
C LYS A 255 -12.48 -25.39 0.34
N LEU A 256 -12.73 -24.44 -0.57
CA LEU A 256 -14.06 -24.29 -1.17
C LEU A 256 -14.43 -25.48 -2.05
N GLU A 257 -13.49 -25.98 -2.84
CA GLU A 257 -13.66 -27.15 -3.71
C GLU A 257 -13.88 -28.44 -2.92
N SER A 258 -13.24 -28.58 -1.74
CA SER A 258 -13.44 -29.73 -0.83
C SER A 258 -14.69 -29.64 0.04
N GLY A 259 -15.47 -28.55 -0.07
CA GLY A 259 -16.65 -28.34 0.76
C GLY A 259 -16.36 -27.93 2.20
N GLU A 260 -15.08 -27.64 2.53
CA GLU A 260 -14.71 -27.18 3.86
C GLU A 260 -15.29 -25.79 4.16
N ARG A 261 -15.66 -25.58 5.43
CA ARG A 261 -16.14 -24.29 5.92
C ARG A 261 -15.06 -23.21 5.78
N LEU A 262 -15.39 -22.11 5.11
CA LEU A 262 -14.51 -20.97 4.95
C LEU A 262 -15.20 -19.68 5.38
N VAL A 263 -14.54 -18.92 6.27
CA VAL A 263 -15.00 -17.59 6.70
C VAL A 263 -14.13 -16.53 6.05
N ARG A 264 -14.74 -15.53 5.42
CA ARG A 264 -14.07 -14.38 4.83
C ARG A 264 -14.58 -13.10 5.44
N THR A 265 -13.70 -12.39 6.12
CA THR A 265 -14.01 -11.04 6.60
C THR A 265 -14.10 -10.06 5.44
N ARG A 266 -15.13 -9.23 5.47
CA ARG A 266 -15.38 -8.10 4.57
C ARG A 266 -15.73 -6.87 5.38
N PHE A 267 -15.55 -5.72 4.77
CA PHE A 267 -16.06 -4.46 5.31
C PHE A 267 -17.12 -3.92 4.37
N GLY A 268 -18.09 -3.24 4.92
CA GLY A 268 -19.13 -2.55 4.18
C GLY A 268 -19.36 -1.18 4.78
N VAL A 269 -20.19 -0.41 4.12
CA VAL A 269 -20.63 0.92 4.55
C VAL A 269 -22.13 0.88 4.71
N ASP A 270 -22.62 1.37 5.84
CA ASP A 270 -24.03 1.60 6.10
C ASP A 270 -24.45 2.87 5.36
N ASP A 271 -25.35 2.71 4.40
CA ASP A 271 -25.78 3.78 3.52
C ASP A 271 -26.59 4.84 4.26
N ASP A 272 -27.36 4.43 5.27
CA ASP A 272 -28.20 5.33 6.06
C ASP A 272 -27.37 6.24 6.96
N VAL A 273 -26.22 5.76 7.42
CA VAL A 273 -25.31 6.49 8.31
C VAL A 273 -24.24 7.27 7.54
N CYS A 274 -23.93 6.88 6.30
CA CYS A 274 -22.90 7.53 5.50
C CYS A 274 -23.28 8.97 5.16
N THR A 275 -22.43 9.93 5.57
CA THR A 275 -22.65 11.37 5.33
C THR A 275 -22.26 11.81 3.92
N GLY A 276 -21.53 11.00 3.15
CA GLY A 276 -21.08 11.36 1.81
C GLY A 276 -19.87 12.30 1.77
N ASP A 277 -19.18 12.55 2.88
CA ASP A 277 -17.98 13.41 2.91
C ASP A 277 -16.75 12.77 2.23
N HIS A 278 -16.73 11.45 2.11
CA HIS A 278 -15.72 10.64 1.45
C HIS A 278 -14.27 10.79 1.97
N SER A 279 -14.07 11.25 3.21
CA SER A 279 -12.74 11.28 3.84
C SER A 279 -12.08 9.90 3.84
N CYS A 280 -12.86 8.84 4.02
CA CYS A 280 -12.40 7.45 3.91
C CYS A 280 -11.74 7.14 2.55
N ILE A 281 -12.27 7.66 1.45
CA ILE A 281 -11.72 7.46 0.09
C ILE A 281 -10.47 8.31 -0.09
N ARG A 282 -10.56 9.60 0.20
CA ARG A 282 -9.46 10.56 0.02
C ARG A 282 -8.22 10.25 0.84
N LEU A 283 -8.40 9.64 2.01
CA LEU A 283 -7.29 9.38 2.93
C LEU A 283 -6.80 7.94 2.89
N SER A 284 -7.63 6.95 2.51
CA SER A 284 -7.18 5.55 2.45
C SER A 284 -6.58 5.13 1.12
N GLY A 285 -6.96 5.77 0.03
CA GLY A 285 -6.53 5.40 -1.33
C GLY A 285 -6.85 3.94 -1.69
N CYS A 286 -7.92 3.35 -1.14
CA CYS A 286 -8.23 1.94 -1.33
C CYS A 286 -8.89 1.69 -2.69
N PRO A 287 -8.31 0.83 -3.57
CA PRO A 287 -8.93 0.51 -4.87
C PRO A 287 -10.29 -0.19 -4.79
N SER A 288 -10.62 -0.79 -3.65
CA SER A 288 -11.92 -1.44 -3.42
C SER A 288 -12.96 -0.53 -2.78
N LEU A 289 -12.58 0.68 -2.40
CA LEU A 289 -13.48 1.69 -1.84
C LEU A 289 -13.85 2.68 -2.94
N THR A 290 -15.12 2.76 -3.25
CA THR A 290 -15.68 3.57 -4.34
C THR A 290 -16.93 4.30 -3.86
N ILE A 291 -17.65 4.92 -4.75
CA ILE A 291 -18.94 5.57 -4.48
C ILE A 291 -20.06 4.86 -5.24
N LYS A 292 -21.26 4.94 -4.71
CA LYS A 292 -22.51 4.56 -5.38
C LYS A 292 -23.59 5.62 -5.15
N PRO A 293 -24.63 5.72 -6.00
CA PRO A 293 -25.78 6.57 -5.72
C PRO A 293 -26.36 6.27 -4.34
N ASN A 294 -26.83 7.29 -3.65
CA ASN A 294 -27.51 7.11 -2.38
C ASN A 294 -28.84 6.37 -2.64
N PRO A 295 -29.16 5.30 -1.91
CA PRO A 295 -30.44 4.61 -2.06
C PRO A 295 -31.62 5.46 -1.58
N ASP A 296 -31.43 6.41 -0.67
CA ASP A 296 -32.45 7.38 -0.27
C ASP A 296 -32.62 8.44 -1.37
N PRO A 297 -33.81 8.52 -2.03
CA PRO A 297 -34.04 9.48 -3.11
C PRO A 297 -34.06 10.93 -2.65
N LEU A 298 -34.18 11.20 -1.35
CA LEU A 298 -34.14 12.55 -0.77
C LEU A 298 -32.70 13.06 -0.55
N ARG A 299 -31.72 12.17 -0.61
CA ARG A 299 -30.30 12.48 -0.42
C ARG A 299 -29.56 12.46 -1.76
N LYS A 300 -29.02 13.60 -2.16
CA LYS A 300 -28.30 13.75 -3.44
C LYS A 300 -26.86 13.27 -3.39
N ASP A 301 -26.23 13.33 -2.22
CA ASP A 301 -24.81 12.98 -2.07
C ASP A 301 -24.61 11.47 -2.19
N PRO A 302 -23.69 11.02 -3.04
CA PRO A 302 -23.39 9.59 -3.17
C PRO A 302 -22.79 9.06 -1.86
N VAL A 303 -22.99 7.78 -1.61
CA VAL A 303 -22.43 7.09 -0.43
C VAL A 303 -21.20 6.29 -0.77
N ALA A 304 -20.30 6.10 0.18
CA ALA A 304 -19.15 5.24 0.02
C ALA A 304 -19.60 3.76 -0.13
N HIS A 305 -18.88 3.01 -0.94
CA HIS A 305 -19.19 1.60 -1.21
C HIS A 305 -17.91 0.76 -1.27
N VAL A 306 -17.93 -0.39 -0.63
CA VAL A 306 -16.83 -1.38 -0.67
C VAL A 306 -17.17 -2.48 -1.66
N ASN A 307 -16.43 -2.56 -2.76
CA ASN A 307 -16.67 -3.57 -3.80
C ASN A 307 -16.09 -4.95 -3.44
N ASN A 308 -16.39 -5.96 -4.29
CA ASN A 308 -16.00 -7.35 -4.09
C ASN A 308 -14.46 -7.61 -4.07
N GLY A 309 -13.64 -6.63 -4.48
CA GLY A 309 -12.19 -6.71 -4.38
C GLY A 309 -11.63 -6.58 -2.96
N CYS A 310 -12.48 -6.24 -1.97
CA CYS A 310 -12.08 -6.11 -0.57
C CYS A 310 -11.40 -7.38 -0.05
N VAL A 311 -10.32 -7.21 0.70
CA VAL A 311 -9.53 -8.29 1.33
C VAL A 311 -9.68 -8.34 2.85
N GLY A 312 -10.58 -7.53 3.43
CA GLY A 312 -10.90 -7.56 4.86
C GLY A 312 -9.81 -6.97 5.76
N CYS A 313 -9.00 -6.02 5.29
CA CYS A 313 -7.91 -5.45 6.09
C CYS A 313 -8.34 -4.42 7.14
N GLY A 314 -9.53 -3.84 7.03
CA GLY A 314 -10.07 -2.86 7.99
C GLY A 314 -9.61 -1.41 7.80
N LEU A 315 -8.61 -1.14 6.97
CA LEU A 315 -8.03 0.20 6.82
C LEU A 315 -9.04 1.32 6.55
N CYS A 316 -10.08 1.04 5.76
CA CYS A 316 -11.10 2.05 5.44
C CYS A 316 -11.84 2.55 6.69
N GLY A 317 -12.19 1.63 7.60
CA GLY A 317 -12.80 1.96 8.89
C GLY A 317 -11.83 2.73 9.79
N GLU A 318 -10.61 2.22 9.97
CA GLU A 318 -9.56 2.88 10.77
C GLU A 318 -9.26 4.30 10.26
N THR A 319 -9.19 4.47 8.93
CA THR A 319 -8.97 5.79 8.32
C THR A 319 -10.15 6.73 8.59
N ALA A 320 -11.37 6.23 8.44
CA ALA A 320 -12.58 7.02 8.64
C ALA A 320 -12.75 7.42 10.11
N ASP A 321 -12.46 6.54 11.03
CA ASP A 321 -12.48 6.80 12.45
C ASP A 321 -11.42 7.83 12.85
N ALA A 322 -10.17 7.63 12.44
CA ALA A 322 -9.07 8.55 12.73
C ALA A 322 -9.26 9.96 12.14
N ALA A 323 -9.98 10.07 11.02
CA ALA A 323 -10.17 11.34 10.33
C ALA A 323 -11.40 12.13 10.84
N THR A 324 -12.53 11.44 11.08
CA THR A 324 -13.84 12.07 11.28
C THR A 324 -14.74 11.35 12.28
N LEU A 325 -14.23 10.34 13.00
CA LEU A 325 -15.02 9.46 13.89
C LEU A 325 -16.26 8.88 13.18
N CYS A 326 -16.07 8.45 11.93
CA CYS A 326 -17.17 8.00 11.08
C CYS A 326 -17.70 6.62 11.50
N PRO A 327 -18.98 6.48 11.88
CA PRO A 327 -19.55 5.22 12.36
C PRO A 327 -20.10 4.33 11.23
N SER A 328 -19.99 4.73 9.97
CA SER A 328 -20.67 4.05 8.85
C SER A 328 -20.06 2.70 8.48
N PHE A 329 -18.81 2.41 8.88
CA PHE A 329 -18.16 1.16 8.52
C PHE A 329 -18.58 0.02 9.43
N TYR A 330 -18.95 -1.10 8.82
CA TYR A 330 -19.20 -2.35 9.55
C TYR A 330 -18.34 -3.49 9.02
N ARG A 331 -18.08 -4.46 9.89
CA ARG A 331 -17.42 -5.72 9.55
C ARG A 331 -18.47 -6.82 9.37
N ALA A 332 -18.34 -7.60 8.30
CA ALA A 332 -19.15 -8.77 8.04
C ALA A 332 -18.25 -9.99 7.80
N ASP A 333 -18.55 -11.10 8.42
CA ASP A 333 -17.89 -12.38 8.20
C ASP A 333 -18.80 -13.26 7.32
N ILE A 334 -18.39 -13.41 6.05
CA ILE A 334 -19.12 -14.20 5.06
C ILE A 334 -18.71 -15.67 5.21
N VAL A 335 -19.65 -16.52 5.59
CA VAL A 335 -19.44 -17.95 5.75
C VAL A 335 -19.80 -18.66 4.43
N GLN A 336 -18.82 -19.34 3.84
CA GLN A 336 -19.00 -20.22 2.68
C GLN A 336 -18.94 -21.68 3.15
N ASN A 337 -19.71 -22.57 2.53
CA ASN A 337 -19.92 -23.94 2.99
C ASN A 337 -20.29 -24.00 4.49
N PRO A 338 -21.43 -23.38 4.89
CA PRO A 338 -21.83 -23.30 6.29
C PRO A 338 -22.10 -24.68 6.88
N SER A 339 -21.65 -24.92 8.10
CA SER A 339 -21.96 -26.12 8.86
C SER A 339 -23.46 -26.18 9.27
N ALA A 340 -23.91 -27.32 9.75
CA ALA A 340 -25.27 -27.44 10.30
C ALA A 340 -25.51 -26.47 11.47
N TRP A 341 -24.47 -26.26 12.28
CA TRP A 341 -24.50 -25.31 13.39
C TRP A 341 -24.61 -23.85 12.91
N ASP A 342 -23.88 -23.47 11.87
CA ASP A 342 -23.98 -22.10 11.29
C ASP A 342 -25.42 -21.86 10.78
N ARG A 343 -26.00 -22.83 10.08
CA ARG A 343 -27.38 -22.73 9.56
C ARG A 343 -28.40 -22.62 10.68
N TRP A 344 -28.23 -23.38 11.75
CA TRP A 344 -29.10 -23.31 12.92
C TRP A 344 -28.99 -21.96 13.62
N LEU A 345 -27.78 -21.47 13.88
CA LEU A 345 -27.56 -20.15 14.46
C LEU A 345 -28.15 -19.03 13.59
N ASP A 346 -27.99 -19.11 12.28
CA ASP A 346 -28.56 -18.11 11.35
C ASP A 346 -30.09 -18.10 11.44
N LYS A 347 -30.72 -19.30 11.50
CA LYS A 347 -32.16 -19.42 11.67
C LYS A 347 -32.62 -18.80 13.00
N VAL A 348 -31.98 -19.11 14.11
CA VAL A 348 -32.30 -18.53 15.42
C VAL A 348 -32.16 -17.01 15.39
N ARG A 349 -31.03 -16.50 14.85
CA ARG A 349 -30.78 -15.07 14.73
C ARG A 349 -31.84 -14.34 13.89
N ARG A 350 -32.18 -14.88 12.73
CA ARG A 350 -33.24 -14.33 11.87
C ARG A 350 -34.60 -14.30 12.54
N THR A 351 -34.96 -15.36 13.29
CA THR A 351 -36.21 -15.40 14.05
C THR A 351 -36.25 -14.32 15.13
N VAL A 352 -35.17 -14.17 15.90
CA VAL A 352 -35.10 -13.15 16.97
C VAL A 352 -35.14 -11.75 16.38
N ILE A 353 -34.37 -11.48 15.35
CA ILE A 353 -34.35 -10.16 14.68
C ILE A 353 -35.71 -9.85 14.06
N GLY A 354 -36.32 -10.81 13.35
CA GLY A 354 -37.64 -10.64 12.75
C GLY A 354 -38.71 -10.32 13.79
N PHE A 355 -38.68 -11.00 14.92
CA PHE A 355 -39.56 -10.72 16.07
C PHE A 355 -39.37 -9.31 16.62
N LEU A 356 -38.10 -8.89 16.83
CA LEU A 356 -37.79 -7.56 17.35
C LEU A 356 -38.11 -6.42 16.37
N GLN A 357 -38.03 -6.68 15.07
CA GLN A 357 -38.32 -5.70 14.01
C GLN A 357 -39.80 -5.69 13.60
N GLY A 358 -40.65 -6.56 14.17
CA GLY A 358 -42.05 -6.70 13.76
C GLY A 358 -42.25 -7.19 12.33
N LEU A 359 -41.21 -7.81 11.72
CA LEU A 359 -41.26 -8.34 10.37
C LEU A 359 -41.83 -9.75 10.40
N PRO A 360 -42.68 -10.16 9.42
CA PRO A 360 -43.14 -11.55 9.34
C PRO A 360 -41.93 -12.47 9.18
N ALA A 361 -41.94 -13.60 9.89
CA ALA A 361 -40.89 -14.61 9.81
C ALA A 361 -40.72 -15.04 8.35
N VAL A 362 -39.56 -14.72 7.73
CA VAL A 362 -39.23 -15.23 6.41
C VAL A 362 -38.98 -16.73 6.51
N ALA A 363 -39.82 -17.50 5.85
CA ALA A 363 -39.77 -18.98 5.81
C ALA A 363 -38.53 -19.52 5.09
#